data_90361fa1e03687a0dc88aadf0edd9a90
#
_entry.id   90361fa1e03687a0dc88aadf0edd9a90
#
_cell.length_a   1.000
_cell.length_b   1.000
_cell.length_c   1.000
_cell.angle_alpha   90.00
_cell.angle_beta   90.00
_cell.angle_gamma   90.00
#
_symmetry.space_group_name_H-M   'P 1'
#
loop_
_entity.id
_entity.type
_entity.pdbx_description
1 polymer ?
#
loop_
_entity_poly.entity_id
_entity_poly.type
_entity_poly.pdbx_seq_one_letter_code
_entity_poly.pdbx_strand_id
1 'polypeptide(L)'
;MTKFGITVTAFFLLLEAMAIASAQQALTKNTILTNRIGPSGGELFIANGDGSGEHKLNSGGNMDYDAMFSTDGKWIVLTSERNGAANIYRIHPDGSGLEQLTDDDGFDDQASLSPDDNQLAFVSARDSGTTNIWVLDIKTRKARNLTGVPALQAAAGKMDGFFRPSWSPDGKWIAFSSDRGTDFKRHKFPAPGFEHIQAASIYVIQPNGEGLRKLTPEGEMAGSPKWSADSKQVVFYDMDAEYTFAARLFGSATSQIISVDMATGDRSEHTSGPGLKVSPQFLSADRIGYLIKGPGQKGELAFTTGEHGAAAPAPGVIRNPAWSSDGKQVVYEKFAYDSKQNQPLYAKDQTFDLRFSGEFPAVSSTRKLALSPFGDVGALRITPFDKIAVYVSDLDGTNRKQLFQQDGGGAFSPTWSPDGQWIVFGYGAIFNARESNPSQLIMIRADGSEKRELTSGPLNSGFPSWSPDGKRIVYRVWTKEERSLQILNLDDGKITKLTSGNDNFPVWSPLGDRIGFTRDTGGTNSYEIFTIRPDGTDLKQLTHAPGNDAHCAWSPDAKYIVFSSSRLGFRDETPLYDGSPQPYAELFVMNADGSNQRPITSDKWEEGTPAWVPVMTTHQSNK
;
A
#
# COMPACT_ATOMS: atom_id res chain seq x y z
N MET A 1 -43.03 -19.98 -35.33
CA MET A 1 -41.87 -20.04 -34.39
C MET A 1 -40.67 -19.17 -34.80
N THR A 2 -40.83 -18.11 -35.59
CA THR A 2 -39.71 -17.35 -36.17
C THR A 2 -39.65 -15.88 -35.74
N LYS A 3 -40.50 -15.41 -34.82
CA LYS A 3 -40.46 -14.02 -34.31
C LYS A 3 -39.85 -13.86 -32.92
N PHE A 4 -39.63 -14.92 -32.16
CA PHE A 4 -39.07 -14.84 -30.79
C PHE A 4 -37.54 -14.91 -30.77
N GLY A 5 -36.89 -15.47 -31.77
CA GLY A 5 -35.42 -15.58 -31.83
C GLY A 5 -34.70 -14.29 -32.18
N ILE A 6 -35.32 -13.39 -32.95
CA ILE A 6 -34.71 -12.14 -33.42
C ILE A 6 -34.67 -11.10 -32.28
N THR A 7 -35.61 -11.12 -31.34
CA THR A 7 -35.72 -10.16 -30.24
C THR A 7 -34.68 -10.45 -29.14
N VAL A 8 -34.35 -11.70 -28.88
CA VAL A 8 -33.36 -12.09 -27.85
C VAL A 8 -31.94 -11.79 -28.33
N THR A 9 -31.61 -12.05 -29.59
CA THR A 9 -30.27 -11.75 -30.14
C THR A 9 -30.02 -10.24 -30.25
N ALA A 10 -31.06 -9.46 -30.61
CA ALA A 10 -30.96 -7.99 -30.63
C ALA A 10 -30.79 -7.41 -29.22
N PHE A 11 -31.40 -8.01 -28.20
CA PHE A 11 -31.26 -7.56 -26.80
C PHE A 11 -29.87 -7.88 -26.24
N PHE A 12 -29.28 -9.03 -26.56
CA PHE A 12 -27.91 -9.37 -26.20
C PHE A 12 -26.89 -8.48 -26.90
N LEU A 13 -27.06 -8.21 -28.19
CA LEU A 13 -26.19 -7.28 -28.94
C LEU A 13 -26.31 -5.83 -28.44
N LEU A 14 -27.50 -5.41 -27.97
CA LEU A 14 -27.68 -4.10 -27.36
C LEU A 14 -27.02 -4.04 -25.96
N LEU A 15 -27.08 -5.10 -25.17
CA LEU A 15 -26.42 -5.19 -23.87
C LEU A 15 -24.90 -5.24 -24.02
N GLU A 16 -24.37 -5.98 -24.99
CA GLU A 16 -22.93 -5.96 -25.31
C GLU A 16 -22.49 -4.60 -25.85
N ALA A 17 -23.27 -3.97 -26.74
CA ALA A 17 -22.98 -2.63 -27.23
C ALA A 17 -23.08 -1.56 -26.13
N MET A 18 -24.01 -1.68 -25.19
CA MET A 18 -24.10 -0.81 -24.01
C MET A 18 -22.96 -1.08 -23.01
N ALA A 19 -22.54 -2.32 -22.82
CA ALA A 19 -21.41 -2.67 -21.98
C ALA A 19 -20.09 -2.17 -22.62
N ILE A 20 -19.91 -2.29 -23.92
CA ILE A 20 -18.77 -1.75 -24.66
C ILE A 20 -18.80 -0.21 -24.65
N ALA A 21 -19.97 0.41 -24.84
CA ALA A 21 -20.14 1.86 -24.76
C ALA A 21 -19.92 2.39 -23.33
N SER A 22 -20.35 1.68 -22.29
CA SER A 22 -20.07 2.05 -20.91
C SER A 22 -18.58 1.86 -20.55
N ALA A 23 -17.93 0.82 -21.05
CA ALA A 23 -16.50 0.63 -20.89
C ALA A 23 -15.67 1.66 -21.67
N GLN A 24 -16.14 2.13 -22.82
CA GLN A 24 -15.52 3.23 -23.57
C GLN A 24 -15.85 4.62 -22.98
N GLN A 25 -16.99 4.79 -22.33
CA GLN A 25 -17.38 6.05 -21.69
C GLN A 25 -16.67 6.26 -20.32
N ALA A 26 -16.16 5.19 -19.70
CA ALA A 26 -15.51 5.25 -18.39
C ALA A 26 -14.07 5.81 -18.40
N LEU A 27 -13.47 6.09 -19.56
CA LEU A 27 -12.13 6.71 -19.65
C LEU A 27 -12.26 8.19 -20.03
N THR A 28 -13.07 8.89 -19.32
CA THR A 28 -13.19 10.35 -19.42
C THR A 28 -12.21 11.00 -18.45
N LYS A 29 -11.78 12.17 -18.75
CA LYS A 29 -11.12 13.22 -17.96
C LYS A 29 -10.62 12.79 -16.57
N ASN A 30 -9.29 12.85 -16.35
CA ASN A 30 -8.63 12.60 -15.07
C ASN A 30 -8.47 11.11 -14.66
N THR A 31 -8.32 10.19 -15.61
CA THR A 31 -7.93 8.80 -15.30
C THR A 31 -6.44 8.74 -14.95
N ILE A 32 -6.13 8.10 -13.82
CA ILE A 32 -4.78 7.85 -13.32
C ILE A 32 -4.60 6.35 -13.17
N LEU A 33 -3.55 5.80 -13.77
CA LEU A 33 -3.06 4.46 -13.50
C LEU A 33 -2.09 4.51 -12.33
N THR A 34 -2.19 3.56 -11.42
CA THR A 34 -1.24 3.41 -10.31
C THR A 34 -0.99 1.94 -10.00
N ASN A 35 0.20 1.60 -9.53
CA ASN A 35 0.42 0.30 -8.94
C ASN A 35 0.01 0.34 -7.48
N ARG A 36 -0.92 -0.52 -7.11
CA ARG A 36 -1.30 -0.75 -5.72
C ARG A 36 -0.57 -1.98 -5.20
N ILE A 37 0.29 -1.81 -4.21
CA ILE A 37 0.92 -2.92 -3.49
C ILE A 37 -0.04 -3.35 -2.38
N GLY A 38 -0.85 -4.37 -2.69
CA GLY A 38 -1.90 -4.86 -1.82
C GLY A 38 -2.70 -5.98 -2.50
N PRO A 39 -3.63 -6.60 -1.78
CA PRO A 39 -4.46 -7.66 -2.34
C PRO A 39 -5.48 -7.13 -3.36
N SER A 40 -5.86 -8.00 -4.28
CA SER A 40 -6.96 -7.78 -5.23
C SER A 40 -8.31 -8.21 -4.69
N GLY A 41 -8.31 -9.03 -3.62
CA GLY A 41 -9.50 -9.53 -2.94
C GLY A 41 -9.15 -10.11 -1.58
N GLY A 42 -10.11 -10.07 -0.67
CA GLY A 42 -10.02 -10.63 0.68
C GLY A 42 -11.29 -11.37 1.04
N GLU A 43 -11.15 -12.58 1.54
CA GLU A 43 -12.27 -13.43 1.96
C GLU A 43 -12.06 -13.89 3.40
N LEU A 44 -13.15 -13.89 4.17
CA LEU A 44 -13.17 -14.39 5.54
C LEU A 44 -13.52 -15.87 5.58
N PHE A 45 -12.81 -16.58 6.44
CA PHE A 45 -13.04 -17.99 6.75
C PHE A 45 -13.29 -18.16 8.24
N ILE A 46 -14.16 -19.08 8.59
CA ILE A 46 -14.43 -19.50 9.96
C ILE A 46 -14.11 -20.99 10.09
N ALA A 47 -13.54 -21.39 11.22
CA ALA A 47 -13.15 -22.76 11.49
C ALA A 47 -13.35 -23.09 12.97
N ASN A 48 -13.19 -24.36 13.36
CA ASN A 48 -13.03 -24.74 14.75
C ASN A 48 -11.80 -24.04 15.35
N GLY A 49 -11.71 -23.90 16.66
CA GLY A 49 -10.63 -23.18 17.33
C GLY A 49 -9.22 -23.71 17.04
N ASP A 50 -9.09 -24.95 16.60
CA ASP A 50 -7.85 -25.58 16.13
C ASP A 50 -7.58 -25.40 14.64
N GLY A 51 -8.46 -24.68 13.90
CA GLY A 51 -8.37 -24.48 12.44
C GLY A 51 -9.02 -25.58 11.61
N SER A 52 -9.51 -26.67 12.20
CA SER A 52 -10.22 -27.71 11.46
C SER A 52 -11.62 -27.26 11.03
N GLY A 53 -12.19 -27.91 10.01
CA GLY A 53 -13.56 -27.64 9.57
C GLY A 53 -13.72 -26.25 8.91
N GLU A 54 -12.64 -25.71 8.36
CA GLU A 54 -12.65 -24.42 7.66
C GLU A 54 -13.75 -24.33 6.60
N HIS A 55 -14.48 -23.24 6.61
CA HIS A 55 -15.42 -22.87 5.57
C HIS A 55 -15.48 -21.34 5.39
N LYS A 56 -15.89 -20.88 4.20
CA LYS A 56 -15.98 -19.46 3.91
C LYS A 56 -17.14 -18.83 4.69
N LEU A 57 -16.89 -17.70 5.34
CA LEU A 57 -17.93 -16.85 5.88
C LEU A 57 -18.52 -16.02 4.74
N ASN A 58 -19.79 -16.28 4.40
CA ASN A 58 -20.46 -15.64 3.26
C ASN A 58 -20.92 -14.21 3.61
N SER A 59 -19.98 -13.28 3.70
CA SER A 59 -20.24 -11.86 3.96
C SER A 59 -20.76 -11.09 2.72
N GLY A 60 -20.58 -11.67 1.51
CA GLY A 60 -20.99 -11.05 0.23
C GLY A 60 -20.05 -9.97 -0.28
N GLY A 61 -18.98 -9.63 0.44
CA GLY A 61 -17.90 -8.73 -0.01
C GLY A 61 -16.82 -9.49 -0.79
N ASN A 62 -16.01 -8.74 -1.52
CA ASN A 62 -14.83 -9.25 -2.24
C ASN A 62 -13.50 -8.73 -1.66
N MET A 63 -13.57 -7.83 -0.66
CA MET A 63 -12.44 -7.31 0.09
C MET A 63 -12.91 -7.13 1.55
N ASP A 64 -12.92 -8.24 2.28
CA ASP A 64 -13.31 -8.32 3.69
C ASP A 64 -12.13 -8.82 4.52
N TYR A 65 -11.82 -8.13 5.62
CA TYR A 65 -10.63 -8.40 6.42
C TYR A 65 -10.76 -7.88 7.87
N ASP A 66 -9.72 -8.07 8.70
CA ASP A 66 -9.61 -7.64 10.10
C ASP A 66 -10.84 -8.02 10.95
N ALA A 67 -11.28 -9.27 10.82
CA ALA A 67 -12.45 -9.78 11.51
C ALA A 67 -12.16 -10.14 12.97
N MET A 68 -13.15 -9.87 13.86
CA MET A 68 -13.07 -10.20 15.29
C MET A 68 -14.43 -10.57 15.85
N PHE A 69 -14.47 -11.58 16.73
CA PHE A 69 -15.70 -11.95 17.46
C PHE A 69 -16.07 -10.90 18.52
N SER A 70 -17.38 -10.70 18.76
CA SER A 70 -17.90 -10.10 19.98
C SER A 70 -17.61 -10.98 21.20
N THR A 71 -17.61 -10.39 22.39
CA THR A 71 -17.34 -11.13 23.64
C THR A 71 -18.33 -12.27 23.87
N ASP A 72 -19.60 -12.11 23.49
CA ASP A 72 -20.64 -13.14 23.62
C ASP A 72 -20.67 -14.13 22.42
N GLY A 73 -19.81 -13.93 21.42
CA GLY A 73 -19.69 -14.80 20.23
C GLY A 73 -20.83 -14.69 19.23
N LYS A 74 -21.81 -13.77 19.42
CA LYS A 74 -22.96 -13.64 18.52
C LYS A 74 -22.65 -12.87 17.25
N TRP A 75 -21.66 -11.99 17.30
CA TRP A 75 -21.26 -11.15 16.18
C TRP A 75 -19.80 -11.37 15.79
N ILE A 76 -19.53 -11.16 14.53
CA ILE A 76 -18.19 -10.94 13.99
C ILE A 76 -18.21 -9.52 13.40
N VAL A 77 -17.37 -8.63 13.91
CA VAL A 77 -17.09 -7.34 13.26
C VAL A 77 -16.00 -7.55 12.23
N LEU A 78 -16.09 -6.82 11.12
CA LEU A 78 -15.15 -6.94 10.01
C LEU A 78 -15.01 -5.58 9.30
N THR A 79 -13.91 -5.40 8.61
CA THR A 79 -13.71 -4.31 7.66
C THR A 79 -14.07 -4.79 6.27
N SER A 80 -14.74 -3.94 5.48
CA SER A 80 -15.12 -4.24 4.11
C SER A 80 -15.01 -3.02 3.21
N GLU A 81 -14.43 -3.21 2.01
CA GLU A 81 -14.38 -2.20 0.95
C GLU A 81 -15.51 -2.36 -0.09
N ARG A 82 -16.60 -3.07 0.25
CA ARG A 82 -17.71 -3.39 -0.68
C ARG A 82 -18.41 -2.19 -1.30
N ASN A 83 -18.37 -1.04 -0.63
CA ASN A 83 -18.95 0.23 -1.08
C ASN A 83 -17.86 1.24 -1.51
N GLY A 84 -16.62 0.79 -1.70
CA GLY A 84 -15.46 1.61 -2.08
C GLY A 84 -14.54 1.89 -0.92
N ALA A 85 -14.86 2.80 0.00
CA ALA A 85 -14.06 3.05 1.20
C ALA A 85 -14.11 1.86 2.16
N ALA A 86 -13.03 1.67 2.93
CA ALA A 86 -13.00 0.71 4.02
C ALA A 86 -13.94 1.18 5.13
N ASN A 87 -14.93 0.36 5.46
CA ASN A 87 -15.92 0.62 6.50
C ASN A 87 -16.14 -0.63 7.38
N ILE A 88 -16.62 -0.39 8.61
CA ILE A 88 -16.88 -1.46 9.56
C ILE A 88 -18.30 -2.02 9.38
N TYR A 89 -18.37 -3.34 9.36
CA TYR A 89 -19.61 -4.12 9.33
C TYR A 89 -19.63 -5.11 10.49
N ARG A 90 -20.79 -5.66 10.80
CA ARG A 90 -20.93 -6.84 11.62
C ARG A 90 -21.85 -7.88 10.97
N ILE A 91 -21.62 -9.14 11.29
CA ILE A 91 -22.33 -10.29 10.73
C ILE A 91 -22.42 -11.38 11.79
N HIS A 92 -23.43 -12.24 11.76
CA HIS A 92 -23.44 -13.45 12.60
C HIS A 92 -22.44 -14.50 12.10
N PRO A 93 -21.92 -15.38 12.96
CA PRO A 93 -21.01 -16.45 12.57
C PRO A 93 -21.55 -17.41 11.51
N ASP A 94 -22.88 -17.50 11.35
CA ASP A 94 -23.55 -18.28 10.31
C ASP A 94 -23.67 -17.54 8.95
N GLY A 95 -23.16 -16.30 8.86
CA GLY A 95 -23.21 -15.48 7.67
C GLY A 95 -24.49 -14.66 7.51
N SER A 96 -25.41 -14.72 8.47
CA SER A 96 -26.66 -13.93 8.44
C SER A 96 -26.51 -12.56 9.13
N GLY A 97 -27.46 -11.66 8.93
CA GLY A 97 -27.60 -10.43 9.72
C GLY A 97 -26.51 -9.38 9.44
N LEU A 98 -25.96 -9.33 8.21
CA LEU A 98 -24.97 -8.31 7.85
C LEU A 98 -25.50 -6.89 8.07
N GLU A 99 -24.77 -6.10 8.85
CA GLU A 99 -25.12 -4.70 9.18
C GLU A 99 -23.88 -3.80 9.03
N GLN A 100 -24.02 -2.69 8.32
CA GLN A 100 -22.99 -1.65 8.23
C GLN A 100 -22.99 -0.80 9.50
N LEU A 101 -21.84 -0.60 10.12
CA LEU A 101 -21.69 0.17 11.35
C LEU A 101 -21.12 1.57 11.11
N THR A 102 -20.25 1.75 10.12
CA THR A 102 -19.69 3.05 9.71
C THR A 102 -19.92 3.28 8.20
N ASP A 103 -19.96 4.53 7.78
CA ASP A 103 -20.26 4.96 6.40
C ASP A 103 -19.45 6.20 5.98
N ASP A 104 -18.25 6.36 6.53
CA ASP A 104 -17.37 7.48 6.22
C ASP A 104 -16.61 7.23 4.89
N ASP A 105 -16.34 8.31 4.13
CA ASP A 105 -15.53 8.26 2.90
C ASP A 105 -14.02 8.08 3.18
N GLY A 106 -13.64 8.11 4.44
CA GLY A 106 -12.28 7.85 4.91
C GLY A 106 -12.02 6.36 5.10
N PHE A 107 -10.95 6.09 5.82
CA PHE A 107 -10.50 4.75 6.18
C PHE A 107 -10.99 4.41 7.59
N ASP A 108 -11.88 3.42 7.73
CA ASP A 108 -12.32 2.83 9.00
C ASP A 108 -11.96 1.35 9.04
N ASP A 109 -11.18 0.92 10.03
CA ASP A 109 -10.59 -0.43 10.09
C ASP A 109 -10.41 -0.95 11.53
N GLN A 110 -10.04 -2.22 11.69
CA GLN A 110 -9.53 -2.84 12.93
C GLN A 110 -10.47 -2.66 14.12
N ALA A 111 -11.71 -3.06 13.98
CA ALA A 111 -12.74 -2.81 14.96
C ALA A 111 -12.79 -3.83 16.11
N SER A 112 -13.20 -3.39 17.32
CA SER A 112 -13.44 -4.19 18.50
C SER A 112 -14.72 -3.75 19.20
N LEU A 113 -15.66 -4.68 19.46
CA LEU A 113 -16.87 -4.40 20.23
C LEU A 113 -16.58 -4.31 21.73
N SER A 114 -17.31 -3.40 22.42
CA SER A 114 -17.34 -3.39 23.88
C SER A 114 -18.00 -4.69 24.41
N PRO A 115 -17.73 -5.10 25.68
CA PRO A 115 -18.27 -6.35 26.21
C PRO A 115 -19.79 -6.46 26.23
N ASP A 116 -20.49 -5.33 26.20
CA ASP A 116 -21.95 -5.22 26.17
C ASP A 116 -22.52 -5.00 24.76
N ASP A 117 -21.65 -5.04 23.72
CA ASP A 117 -21.98 -4.83 22.31
C ASP A 117 -22.63 -3.48 21.97
N ASN A 118 -22.56 -2.49 22.87
CA ASN A 118 -23.16 -1.17 22.67
C ASN A 118 -22.20 -0.16 22.01
N GLN A 119 -20.91 -0.36 22.13
CA GLN A 119 -19.89 0.52 21.57
C GLN A 119 -18.90 -0.26 20.68
N LEU A 120 -18.32 0.46 19.72
CA LEU A 120 -17.30 -0.05 18.83
C LEU A 120 -16.07 0.83 18.95
N ALA A 121 -14.92 0.27 19.33
CA ALA A 121 -13.63 0.92 19.15
C ALA A 121 -13.06 0.54 17.78
N PHE A 122 -12.56 1.49 17.02
CA PHE A 122 -12.03 1.24 15.67
C PHE A 122 -10.99 2.28 15.28
N VAL A 123 -10.18 1.95 14.30
CA VAL A 123 -9.22 2.88 13.69
C VAL A 123 -9.94 3.70 12.63
N SER A 124 -9.71 5.02 12.62
CA SER A 124 -10.24 5.89 11.56
C SER A 124 -9.29 7.02 11.22
N ALA A 125 -9.26 7.38 9.93
CA ALA A 125 -8.51 8.51 9.39
C ALA A 125 -9.41 9.70 8.97
N ARG A 126 -10.67 9.73 9.43
CA ARG A 126 -11.71 10.66 8.97
C ARG A 126 -11.41 12.16 9.19
N ASP A 127 -10.74 12.54 10.27
CA ASP A 127 -10.53 13.97 10.59
C ASP A 127 -9.23 14.53 10.01
N SER A 128 -8.12 13.86 10.30
CA SER A 128 -6.77 14.39 10.04
C SER A 128 -6.06 13.70 8.88
N GLY A 129 -6.63 12.62 8.38
CA GLY A 129 -5.97 11.71 7.45
C GLY A 129 -4.99 10.75 8.13
N THR A 130 -4.53 11.01 9.37
CA THR A 130 -3.76 10.05 10.19
C THR A 130 -4.69 9.15 10.98
N THR A 131 -4.23 7.95 11.29
CA THR A 131 -5.03 6.97 12.03
C THR A 131 -5.18 7.34 13.50
N ASN A 132 -6.41 7.29 14.00
CA ASN A 132 -6.76 7.47 15.41
C ASN A 132 -7.72 6.39 15.86
N ILE A 133 -7.77 6.12 17.18
CA ILE A 133 -8.81 5.27 17.75
C ILE A 133 -10.06 6.11 17.98
N TRP A 134 -11.15 5.64 17.44
CA TRP A 134 -12.49 6.22 17.59
C TRP A 134 -13.39 5.29 18.37
N VAL A 135 -14.39 5.81 19.05
CA VAL A 135 -15.43 5.05 19.70
C VAL A 135 -16.79 5.48 19.16
N LEU A 136 -17.52 4.52 18.60
CA LEU A 136 -18.88 4.69 18.07
C LEU A 136 -19.89 4.11 19.06
N ASP A 137 -20.93 4.87 19.39
CA ASP A 137 -22.14 4.32 19.99
C ASP A 137 -23.02 3.71 18.90
N ILE A 138 -23.22 2.40 18.95
CA ILE A 138 -23.86 1.63 17.87
C ILE A 138 -25.33 2.03 17.69
N LYS A 139 -26.03 2.34 18.77
CA LYS A 139 -27.45 2.72 18.70
C LYS A 139 -27.65 4.11 18.11
N THR A 140 -26.86 5.07 18.54
CA THR A 140 -27.02 6.48 18.12
C THR A 140 -26.21 6.82 16.88
N ARG A 141 -25.29 5.96 16.45
CA ARG A 141 -24.34 6.16 15.35
C ARG A 141 -23.43 7.39 15.55
N LYS A 142 -23.23 7.82 16.79
CA LYS A 142 -22.33 8.93 17.11
C LYS A 142 -20.93 8.38 17.40
N ALA A 143 -19.97 8.83 16.62
CA ALA A 143 -18.55 8.53 16.81
C ALA A 143 -17.84 9.71 17.49
N ARG A 144 -16.82 9.41 18.31
CA ARG A 144 -15.92 10.39 18.90
C ARG A 144 -14.48 9.91 18.79
N ASN A 145 -13.57 10.83 18.55
CA ASN A 145 -12.14 10.55 18.50
C ASN A 145 -11.62 10.38 19.94
N LEU A 146 -11.08 9.19 20.25
CA LEU A 146 -10.56 8.88 21.58
C LEU A 146 -9.10 9.36 21.74
N THR A 147 -8.28 9.23 20.70
CA THR A 147 -6.85 9.56 20.72
C THR A 147 -6.50 10.90 20.08
N GLY A 148 -7.42 11.52 19.34
CA GLY A 148 -7.26 12.84 18.72
C GLY A 148 -7.32 14.05 19.67
N VAL A 149 -7.19 13.81 20.98
CA VAL A 149 -7.17 14.89 21.98
C VAL A 149 -5.80 15.55 22.05
N PRO A 150 -5.70 16.87 22.34
CA PRO A 150 -4.44 17.61 22.31
C PRO A 150 -3.31 16.99 23.14
N ALA A 151 -3.62 16.36 24.27
CA ALA A 151 -2.66 15.69 25.14
C ALA A 151 -2.01 14.44 24.49
N LEU A 152 -2.62 13.87 23.45
CA LEU A 152 -2.16 12.68 22.74
C LEU A 152 -1.66 12.97 21.33
N GLN A 153 -1.85 14.20 20.84
CA GLN A 153 -1.39 14.56 19.50
C GLN A 153 0.13 14.69 19.46
N ALA A 154 0.69 14.31 18.33
CA ALA A 154 2.11 14.45 18.03
C ALA A 154 2.58 15.90 18.17
N ALA A 155 3.85 16.07 18.48
CA ALA A 155 4.54 17.34 18.25
C ALA A 155 4.42 17.71 16.75
N ALA A 156 4.34 19.00 16.44
CA ALA A 156 4.20 19.47 15.06
C ALA A 156 5.25 18.80 14.14
N GLY A 157 4.78 18.19 13.05
CA GLY A 157 5.63 17.48 12.09
C GLY A 157 5.85 15.99 12.37
N LYS A 158 5.20 15.39 13.38
CA LYS A 158 5.19 13.93 13.60
C LYS A 158 3.88 13.31 13.08
N MET A 159 3.98 12.06 12.61
CA MET A 159 2.88 11.31 11.99
C MET A 159 2.51 10.13 12.90
N ASP A 160 2.02 10.42 14.13
CA ASP A 160 1.64 9.37 15.05
C ASP A 160 0.41 8.61 14.51
N GLY A 161 0.48 7.28 14.49
CA GLY A 161 -0.60 6.38 14.17
C GLY A 161 -1.04 5.57 15.39
N PHE A 162 -2.30 5.18 15.41
CA PHE A 162 -2.91 4.37 16.46
C PHE A 162 -3.65 3.21 15.82
N PHE A 163 -3.41 1.96 16.28
CA PHE A 163 -3.80 0.74 15.59
C PHE A 163 -4.38 -0.29 16.55
N ARG A 164 -5.20 -1.21 16.03
CA ARG A 164 -5.64 -2.46 16.64
C ARG A 164 -6.21 -2.32 18.05
N PRO A 165 -7.27 -1.51 18.21
CA PRO A 165 -7.92 -1.39 19.51
C PRO A 165 -8.52 -2.72 19.97
N SER A 166 -8.46 -2.96 21.28
CA SER A 166 -9.03 -4.15 21.93
C SER A 166 -9.65 -3.76 23.26
N TRP A 167 -10.96 -3.96 23.43
CA TRP A 167 -11.66 -3.73 24.69
C TRP A 167 -11.27 -4.78 25.72
N SER A 168 -11.11 -4.34 26.99
CA SER A 168 -11.02 -5.27 28.11
C SER A 168 -12.37 -5.92 28.37
N PRO A 169 -12.43 -7.21 28.78
CA PRO A 169 -13.67 -7.89 29.09
C PRO A 169 -14.52 -7.22 30.19
N ASP A 170 -13.91 -6.45 31.09
CA ASP A 170 -14.63 -5.67 32.12
C ASP A 170 -15.09 -4.29 31.64
N GLY A 171 -14.79 -3.92 30.38
CA GLY A 171 -15.20 -2.66 29.76
C GLY A 171 -14.47 -1.41 30.25
N LYS A 172 -13.44 -1.53 31.11
CA LYS A 172 -12.79 -0.37 31.70
C LYS A 172 -11.63 0.19 30.89
N TRP A 173 -11.05 -0.61 29.99
CA TRP A 173 -9.87 -0.24 29.22
C TRP A 173 -9.99 -0.59 27.75
N ILE A 174 -9.27 0.13 26.91
CA ILE A 174 -9.00 -0.19 25.53
C ILE A 174 -7.48 -0.28 25.39
N ALA A 175 -6.95 -1.45 25.01
CA ALA A 175 -5.56 -1.62 24.62
C ALA A 175 -5.41 -1.33 23.13
N PHE A 176 -4.28 -0.78 22.71
CA PHE A 176 -3.97 -0.49 21.31
C PHE A 176 -2.47 -0.40 21.10
N SER A 177 -2.01 -0.54 19.86
CA SER A 177 -0.63 -0.24 19.47
C SER A 177 -0.54 1.16 18.88
N SER A 178 0.63 1.80 19.01
CA SER A 178 0.88 3.13 18.45
C SER A 178 2.39 3.36 18.28
N ASP A 179 2.77 3.96 17.16
CA ASP A 179 4.11 4.48 16.90
C ASP A 179 4.33 5.90 17.47
N ARG A 180 3.42 6.33 18.34
CA ARG A 180 3.40 7.62 18.99
C ARG A 180 4.74 7.97 19.64
N GLY A 181 5.25 9.14 19.28
CA GLY A 181 6.48 9.68 19.84
C GLY A 181 7.76 9.01 19.33
N THR A 182 7.67 8.11 18.35
CA THR A 182 8.84 7.49 17.73
C THR A 182 9.43 8.41 16.65
N ASP A 183 10.74 8.30 16.43
CA ASP A 183 11.38 8.88 15.27
C ASP A 183 11.45 7.82 14.17
N PHE A 184 10.89 8.13 13.00
CA PHE A 184 10.99 7.26 11.83
C PHE A 184 12.43 7.20 11.36
N LYS A 185 13.12 6.10 11.67
CA LYS A 185 14.50 5.87 11.25
C LYS A 185 14.54 5.04 9.98
N ARG A 186 15.50 5.35 9.11
CA ARG A 186 15.79 4.50 7.95
C ARG A 186 16.21 3.11 8.41
N HIS A 187 15.79 2.05 7.70
CA HIS A 187 16.16 0.69 8.06
C HIS A 187 17.66 0.45 7.82
N LYS A 188 18.24 -0.46 8.61
CA LYS A 188 19.63 -0.91 8.50
C LYS A 188 19.75 -2.35 8.03
N PHE A 189 18.71 -3.15 8.20
CA PHE A 189 18.66 -4.57 7.85
C PHE A 189 17.59 -4.85 6.80
N PRO A 190 17.85 -5.77 5.82
CA PRO A 190 19.09 -6.55 5.64
C PRO A 190 20.26 -5.75 5.07
N ALA A 191 20.01 -4.54 4.58
CA ALA A 191 20.99 -3.56 4.10
C ALA A 191 20.39 -2.16 4.29
N PRO A 192 21.20 -1.10 4.46
CA PRO A 192 20.68 0.25 4.60
C PRO A 192 19.80 0.66 3.42
N GLY A 193 18.63 1.21 3.70
CA GLY A 193 17.66 1.70 2.72
C GLY A 193 17.01 3.02 3.15
N PHE A 194 16.09 3.52 2.34
CA PHE A 194 15.39 4.77 2.59
C PHE A 194 14.07 4.57 3.33
N GLU A 195 13.52 3.37 3.27
CA GLU A 195 12.29 3.02 3.96
C GLU A 195 12.51 3.03 5.46
N HIS A 196 11.46 3.30 6.21
CA HIS A 196 11.54 3.40 7.65
C HIS A 196 11.30 2.05 8.34
N ILE A 197 11.85 1.95 9.54
CA ILE A 197 11.39 0.96 10.52
C ILE A 197 10.13 1.50 11.21
N GLN A 198 9.21 0.61 11.55
CA GLN A 198 8.10 0.91 12.44
C GLN A 198 8.46 0.45 13.86
N ALA A 199 8.20 1.32 14.83
CA ALA A 199 8.44 1.05 16.26
C ALA A 199 7.18 1.40 17.03
N ALA A 200 6.17 0.50 17.00
CA ALA A 200 4.96 0.68 17.76
C ALA A 200 5.09 0.11 19.18
N SER A 201 4.45 0.76 20.12
CA SER A 201 4.35 0.34 21.52
C SER A 201 2.90 0.04 21.90
N ILE A 202 2.70 -0.80 22.90
CA ILE A 202 1.37 -1.10 23.44
C ILE A 202 1.00 -0.04 24.49
N TYR A 203 -0.21 0.48 24.35
CA TYR A 203 -0.83 1.42 25.26
C TYR A 203 -2.18 0.89 25.72
N VAL A 204 -2.63 1.42 26.86
CA VAL A 204 -4.01 1.27 27.35
C VAL A 204 -4.56 2.64 27.70
N ILE A 205 -5.86 2.81 27.48
CA ILE A 205 -6.61 4.04 27.79
C ILE A 205 -8.01 3.68 28.27
N GLN A 206 -8.58 4.50 29.15
CA GLN A 206 -9.99 4.33 29.51
C GLN A 206 -10.92 4.80 28.37
N PRO A 207 -12.12 4.23 28.25
CA PRO A 207 -13.05 4.64 27.19
C PRO A 207 -13.43 6.14 27.21
N ASN A 208 -13.28 6.82 28.35
CA ASN A 208 -13.50 8.27 28.47
C ASN A 208 -12.29 9.13 27.99
N GLY A 209 -11.17 8.51 27.62
CA GLY A 209 -9.94 9.19 27.17
C GLY A 209 -8.93 9.45 28.29
N GLU A 210 -9.21 9.03 29.53
CA GLU A 210 -8.29 9.20 30.67
C GLU A 210 -7.39 7.98 30.86
N GLY A 211 -6.39 8.12 31.74
CA GLY A 211 -5.58 7.01 32.22
C GLY A 211 -4.63 6.40 31.17
N LEU A 212 -4.21 7.15 30.14
CA LEU A 212 -3.25 6.65 29.16
C LEU A 212 -1.99 6.12 29.84
N ARG A 213 -1.64 4.86 29.54
CA ARG A 213 -0.43 4.21 30.05
C ARG A 213 0.23 3.38 28.96
N LYS A 214 1.56 3.53 28.82
CA LYS A 214 2.41 2.71 27.95
C LYS A 214 2.79 1.43 28.70
N LEU A 215 2.71 0.27 28.03
CA LEU A 215 3.01 -1.04 28.62
C LEU A 215 4.34 -1.64 28.16
N THR A 216 4.90 -1.18 27.06
CA THR A 216 6.13 -1.73 26.48
C THR A 216 7.30 -0.75 26.61
N PRO A 217 8.54 -1.24 26.68
CA PRO A 217 9.72 -0.39 26.70
C PRO A 217 9.99 0.30 25.35
N GLU A 218 10.98 1.18 25.33
CA GLU A 218 11.46 1.84 24.11
C GLU A 218 12.33 0.90 23.27
N GLY A 219 12.30 1.08 21.94
CA GLY A 219 13.14 0.33 21.00
C GLY A 219 12.54 -1.00 20.53
N GLU A 220 11.38 -1.37 21.06
CA GLU A 220 10.62 -2.54 20.62
C GLU A 220 9.56 -2.16 19.61
N MET A 221 9.20 -3.14 18.77
CA MET A 221 8.00 -3.13 17.95
C MET A 221 7.05 -4.16 18.52
N ALA A 222 5.96 -3.69 19.13
CA ALA A 222 4.93 -4.52 19.73
C ALA A 222 3.56 -4.21 19.12
N GLY A 223 2.73 -5.24 18.95
CA GLY A 223 1.45 -5.07 18.32
C GLY A 223 0.41 -6.14 18.59
N SER A 224 -0.79 -5.92 18.05
CA SER A 224 -1.97 -6.78 18.16
C SER A 224 -2.36 -7.13 19.61
N PRO A 225 -2.56 -6.13 20.49
CA PRO A 225 -2.86 -6.38 21.89
C PRO A 225 -4.24 -7.05 22.07
N LYS A 226 -4.31 -8.04 22.97
CA LYS A 226 -5.54 -8.69 23.40
C LYS A 226 -5.53 -8.90 24.92
N TRP A 227 -6.71 -8.95 25.52
CA TRP A 227 -6.88 -9.08 26.95
C TRP A 227 -7.06 -10.54 27.39
N SER A 228 -6.60 -10.86 28.61
CA SER A 228 -7.04 -12.07 29.35
C SER A 228 -8.51 -11.95 29.73
N ALA A 229 -9.20 -13.08 29.90
CA ALA A 229 -10.62 -13.11 30.21
C ALA A 229 -10.97 -12.41 31.55
N ASP A 230 -10.03 -12.35 32.50
CA ASP A 230 -10.17 -11.64 33.77
C ASP A 230 -9.74 -10.17 33.74
N SER A 231 -9.38 -9.64 32.55
CA SER A 231 -8.93 -8.26 32.32
C SER A 231 -7.64 -7.87 33.08
N LYS A 232 -6.84 -8.83 33.54
CA LYS A 232 -5.62 -8.52 34.30
C LYS A 232 -4.36 -8.48 33.47
N GLN A 233 -4.36 -9.13 32.31
CA GLN A 233 -3.18 -9.19 31.43
C GLN A 233 -3.51 -8.71 30.03
N VAL A 234 -2.51 -8.12 29.37
CA VAL A 234 -2.52 -7.80 27.94
C VAL A 234 -1.44 -8.63 27.25
N VAL A 235 -1.82 -9.46 26.28
CA VAL A 235 -0.91 -10.22 25.44
C VAL A 235 -0.72 -9.51 24.11
N PHE A 236 0.49 -9.55 23.57
CA PHE A 236 0.89 -8.95 22.29
C PHE A 236 2.10 -9.68 21.72
N TYR A 237 2.42 -9.45 20.45
CA TYR A 237 3.72 -9.85 19.91
C TYR A 237 4.75 -8.73 20.14
N ASP A 238 6.02 -9.14 20.25
CA ASP A 238 7.12 -8.22 20.53
C ASP A 238 8.37 -8.62 19.75
N MET A 239 9.09 -7.65 19.21
CA MET A 239 10.36 -7.81 18.49
C MET A 239 11.22 -6.55 18.58
N ASP A 240 12.50 -6.68 18.28
CA ASP A 240 13.39 -5.54 18.09
C ASP A 240 12.97 -4.72 16.86
N ALA A 241 12.74 -3.43 17.04
CA ALA A 241 12.28 -2.51 16.01
C ALA A 241 13.24 -2.42 14.81
N GLU A 242 14.55 -2.61 14.99
CA GLU A 242 15.53 -2.59 13.90
C GLU A 242 15.31 -3.70 12.85
N TYR A 243 14.60 -4.79 13.21
CA TYR A 243 14.28 -5.89 12.31
C TYR A 243 12.90 -5.79 11.65
N THR A 244 12.12 -4.74 11.94
CA THR A 244 10.74 -4.61 11.43
C THR A 244 10.70 -4.63 9.90
N PHE A 245 11.63 -3.94 9.23
CA PHE A 245 11.70 -3.97 7.77
C PHE A 245 12.02 -5.36 7.23
N ALA A 246 12.99 -6.07 7.83
CA ALA A 246 13.35 -7.43 7.43
C ALA A 246 12.22 -8.43 7.66
N ALA A 247 11.42 -8.24 8.71
CA ALA A 247 10.29 -9.10 9.02
C ALA A 247 9.27 -9.18 7.89
N ARG A 248 8.96 -8.06 7.26
CA ARG A 248 7.93 -8.00 6.22
C ARG A 248 8.38 -8.56 4.86
N LEU A 249 9.63 -8.34 4.48
CA LEU A 249 10.12 -8.70 3.14
C LEU A 249 10.79 -10.07 3.09
N PHE A 250 11.52 -10.44 4.14
CA PHE A 250 12.42 -11.58 4.10
C PHE A 250 12.08 -12.67 5.10
N GLY A 251 11.16 -12.40 6.03
CA GLY A 251 10.78 -13.34 7.09
C GLY A 251 11.96 -13.82 7.94
N SER A 252 13.07 -13.08 7.94
CA SER A 252 14.30 -13.43 8.68
C SER A 252 14.29 -12.90 10.11
N ALA A 253 13.27 -12.17 10.51
CA ALA A 253 13.12 -11.64 11.86
C ALA A 253 12.39 -12.62 12.77
N THR A 254 12.56 -12.40 14.08
CA THR A 254 11.91 -13.18 15.12
C THR A 254 11.09 -12.26 16.00
N SER A 255 9.85 -12.64 16.28
CA SER A 255 9.03 -12.05 17.33
C SER A 255 8.65 -13.10 18.36
N GLN A 256 8.34 -12.65 19.59
CA GLN A 256 7.84 -13.51 20.67
C GLN A 256 6.47 -13.03 21.14
N ILE A 257 5.72 -13.93 21.76
CA ILE A 257 4.46 -13.61 22.40
C ILE A 257 4.75 -13.28 23.87
N ILE A 258 4.37 -12.08 24.27
CA ILE A 258 4.59 -11.50 25.59
C ILE A 258 3.25 -11.13 26.20
N SER A 259 3.09 -11.29 27.52
CA SER A 259 2.01 -10.64 28.26
C SER A 259 2.54 -9.72 29.35
N VAL A 260 1.75 -8.71 29.69
CA VAL A 260 2.01 -7.76 30.77
C VAL A 260 0.87 -7.79 31.76
N ASP A 261 1.18 -7.97 33.07
CA ASP A 261 0.20 -7.82 34.15
C ASP A 261 -0.11 -6.33 34.37
N MET A 262 -1.40 -6.00 34.36
CA MET A 262 -1.87 -4.62 34.44
C MET A 262 -1.63 -3.95 35.79
N ALA A 263 -1.54 -4.71 36.88
CA ALA A 263 -1.35 -4.17 38.21
C ALA A 263 0.12 -4.00 38.57
N THR A 264 0.97 -4.98 38.24
CA THR A 264 2.40 -5.00 38.58
C THR A 264 3.30 -4.46 37.48
N GLY A 265 2.90 -4.58 36.22
CA GLY A 265 3.74 -4.31 35.05
C GLY A 265 4.70 -5.44 34.70
N ASP A 266 4.60 -6.59 35.41
CA ASP A 266 5.45 -7.75 35.16
C ASP A 266 5.20 -8.33 33.74
N ARG A 267 6.30 -8.66 33.06
CA ARG A 267 6.28 -9.26 31.71
C ARG A 267 6.50 -10.76 31.79
N SER A 268 5.75 -11.50 31.00
CA SER A 268 5.90 -12.95 30.83
C SER A 268 6.09 -13.29 29.36
N GLU A 269 7.15 -14.02 29.03
CA GLU A 269 7.41 -14.54 27.70
C GLU A 269 6.77 -15.92 27.55
N HIS A 270 5.93 -16.11 26.52
CA HIS A 270 5.16 -17.32 26.27
C HIS A 270 5.72 -18.19 25.15
N THR A 271 6.59 -17.65 24.31
CA THR A 271 7.19 -18.37 23.19
C THR A 271 8.68 -18.08 23.09
N SER A 272 9.42 -18.94 22.41
CA SER A 272 10.85 -18.79 22.16
C SER A 272 11.22 -19.30 20.77
N GLY A 273 12.50 -19.13 20.38
CA GLY A 273 13.02 -19.61 19.10
C GLY A 273 12.68 -18.70 17.91
N PRO A 274 13.18 -19.06 16.71
CA PRO A 274 13.09 -18.23 15.52
C PRO A 274 11.69 -18.16 14.93
N GLY A 275 11.49 -17.20 14.01
CA GLY A 275 10.28 -16.99 13.22
C GLY A 275 9.35 -15.94 13.82
N LEU A 276 8.47 -15.44 12.97
CA LEU A 276 7.49 -14.43 13.34
C LEU A 276 6.27 -15.11 13.98
N LYS A 277 5.93 -14.68 15.18
CA LYS A 277 4.75 -15.06 15.94
C LYS A 277 3.94 -13.80 16.15
N VAL A 278 2.71 -13.76 15.63
CA VAL A 278 1.87 -12.56 15.60
C VAL A 278 0.42 -12.89 15.93
N SER A 279 -0.44 -11.88 16.10
CA SER A 279 -1.88 -12.00 16.40
C SER A 279 -2.18 -12.92 17.60
N PRO A 280 -1.57 -12.72 18.79
CA PRO A 280 -1.83 -13.57 19.94
C PRO A 280 -3.22 -13.29 20.55
N GLN A 281 -3.83 -14.34 21.11
CA GLN A 281 -5.05 -14.21 21.90
C GLN A 281 -5.10 -15.27 23.00
N PHE A 282 -5.47 -14.89 24.22
CA PHE A 282 -5.77 -15.84 25.29
C PHE A 282 -6.99 -16.69 24.94
N LEU A 283 -6.85 -18.01 25.00
CA LEU A 283 -7.93 -18.99 24.85
C LEU A 283 -8.33 -19.56 26.20
N SER A 284 -7.42 -19.55 27.15
CA SER A 284 -7.61 -19.86 28.57
C SER A 284 -6.49 -19.19 29.38
N ALA A 285 -6.47 -19.34 30.69
CA ALA A 285 -5.39 -18.82 31.54
C ALA A 285 -4.00 -19.32 31.12
N ASP A 286 -3.91 -20.57 30.62
CA ASP A 286 -2.66 -21.28 30.33
C ASP A 286 -2.42 -21.49 28.83
N ARG A 287 -3.33 -21.03 27.95
CA ARG A 287 -3.25 -21.29 26.52
C ARG A 287 -3.47 -20.02 25.72
N ILE A 288 -2.49 -19.68 24.87
CA ILE A 288 -2.56 -18.58 23.93
C ILE A 288 -2.48 -19.18 22.52
N GLY A 289 -3.43 -18.78 21.65
CA GLY A 289 -3.37 -19.02 20.21
C GLY A 289 -2.63 -17.87 19.53
N TYR A 290 -1.89 -18.16 18.46
CA TYR A 290 -1.17 -17.18 17.67
C TYR A 290 -0.93 -17.69 16.24
N LEU A 291 -0.46 -16.79 15.35
CA LEU A 291 -0.09 -17.12 13.99
C LEU A 291 1.43 -17.18 13.86
N ILE A 292 1.96 -18.25 13.28
CA ILE A 292 3.35 -18.34 12.84
C ILE A 292 3.44 -17.89 11.39
N LYS A 293 4.35 -16.93 11.10
CA LYS A 293 4.69 -16.49 9.75
C LYS A 293 6.18 -16.73 9.51
N GLY A 294 6.53 -17.04 8.28
CA GLY A 294 7.92 -17.20 7.86
C GLY A 294 8.06 -17.14 6.35
N PRO A 295 9.29 -17.09 5.80
CA PRO A 295 9.53 -17.04 4.36
C PRO A 295 8.87 -18.21 3.66
N GLY A 296 7.96 -17.92 2.72
CA GLY A 296 7.23 -18.96 1.97
C GLY A 296 6.23 -19.79 2.80
N GLN A 297 6.00 -19.45 4.07
CA GLN A 297 5.02 -20.15 4.90
C GLN A 297 3.62 -19.57 4.67
N LYS A 298 2.64 -20.49 4.64
CA LYS A 298 1.22 -20.17 4.40
C LYS A 298 0.50 -19.53 5.58
N GLY A 299 1.22 -19.18 6.65
CA GLY A 299 0.62 -18.87 7.95
C GLY A 299 0.06 -20.13 8.62
N GLU A 300 0.44 -20.38 9.86
CA GLU A 300 0.03 -21.56 10.62
C GLU A 300 -0.46 -21.13 11.99
N LEU A 301 -1.64 -21.61 12.37
CA LEU A 301 -2.15 -21.44 13.73
C LEU A 301 -1.30 -22.28 14.67
N ALA A 302 -0.90 -21.71 15.80
CA ALA A 302 -0.11 -22.38 16.82
C ALA A 302 -0.58 -22.00 18.22
N PHE A 303 -0.19 -22.79 19.22
CA PHE A 303 -0.61 -22.62 20.59
C PHE A 303 0.58 -22.75 21.54
N THR A 304 0.56 -22.01 22.65
CA THR A 304 1.64 -22.06 23.66
C THR A 304 1.76 -23.41 24.36
N THR A 305 0.76 -24.27 24.26
CA THR A 305 0.78 -25.66 24.70
C THR A 305 1.56 -26.61 23.77
N GLY A 306 2.13 -26.10 22.68
CA GLY A 306 3.00 -26.84 21.76
C GLY A 306 2.27 -27.52 20.59
N GLU A 307 0.96 -27.38 20.50
CA GLU A 307 0.17 -27.90 19.39
C GLU A 307 0.22 -26.95 18.19
N HIS A 308 0.13 -27.53 16.99
CA HIS A 308 -0.08 -26.78 15.76
C HIS A 308 -1.53 -26.94 15.31
N GLY A 309 -2.07 -25.89 14.72
CA GLY A 309 -3.42 -25.91 14.17
C GLY A 309 -3.54 -26.85 12.96
N ALA A 310 -4.76 -27.22 12.63
CA ALA A 310 -5.04 -27.99 11.43
C ALA A 310 -4.63 -27.21 10.18
N ALA A 311 -4.07 -27.90 9.19
CA ALA A 311 -3.73 -27.29 7.91
C ALA A 311 -5.00 -26.75 7.23
N ALA A 312 -4.98 -25.48 6.83
CA ALA A 312 -6.09 -24.85 6.14
C ALA A 312 -6.30 -25.48 4.75
N PRO A 313 -7.47 -26.05 4.42
CA PRO A 313 -7.70 -26.74 3.15
C PRO A 313 -7.84 -25.79 1.97
N ALA A 314 -8.40 -24.59 2.17
CA ALA A 314 -8.52 -23.62 1.07
C ALA A 314 -7.18 -22.95 0.76
N PRO A 315 -6.90 -22.66 -0.51
CA PRO A 315 -5.66 -21.96 -0.89
C PRO A 315 -5.61 -20.55 -0.27
N GLY A 316 -4.38 -20.05 -0.05
CA GLY A 316 -4.12 -18.73 0.50
C GLY A 316 -3.34 -18.78 1.82
N VAL A 317 -2.87 -17.61 2.23
CA VAL A 317 -2.13 -17.42 3.48
C VAL A 317 -3.11 -16.96 4.55
N ILE A 318 -3.16 -17.67 5.68
CA ILE A 318 -3.93 -17.26 6.86
C ILE A 318 -3.36 -15.94 7.41
N ARG A 319 -4.25 -15.01 7.72
CA ARG A 319 -3.90 -13.71 8.30
C ARG A 319 -4.90 -13.32 9.40
N ASN A 320 -4.44 -12.55 10.36
CA ASN A 320 -5.23 -11.96 11.44
C ASN A 320 -6.25 -12.92 12.09
N PRO A 321 -5.84 -14.10 12.60
CA PRO A 321 -6.77 -14.99 13.27
C PRO A 321 -7.31 -14.32 14.55
N ALA A 322 -8.61 -14.45 14.75
CA ALA A 322 -9.28 -14.03 15.97
C ALA A 322 -10.20 -15.16 16.44
N TRP A 323 -10.01 -15.58 17.70
CA TRP A 323 -10.80 -16.66 18.30
C TRP A 323 -12.03 -16.11 19.02
N SER A 324 -13.10 -16.92 19.06
CA SER A 324 -14.21 -16.69 19.97
C SER A 324 -13.73 -16.71 21.42
N SER A 325 -14.46 -16.04 22.33
CA SER A 325 -14.07 -15.95 23.74
C SER A 325 -13.98 -17.32 24.47
N ASP A 326 -14.69 -18.33 23.96
CA ASP A 326 -14.63 -19.72 24.47
C ASP A 326 -13.57 -20.58 23.76
N GLY A 327 -12.82 -20.00 22.81
CA GLY A 327 -11.76 -20.66 22.04
C GLY A 327 -12.21 -21.76 21.08
N LYS A 328 -13.54 -21.93 20.87
CA LYS A 328 -14.07 -23.02 20.03
C LYS A 328 -14.09 -22.73 18.56
N GLN A 329 -14.10 -21.45 18.16
CA GLN A 329 -14.08 -21.01 16.77
C GLN A 329 -12.93 -20.03 16.56
N VAL A 330 -12.46 -19.95 15.31
CA VAL A 330 -11.51 -18.95 14.86
C VAL A 330 -11.99 -18.39 13.53
N VAL A 331 -11.93 -17.07 13.37
CA VAL A 331 -12.14 -16.37 12.10
C VAL A 331 -10.80 -15.80 11.62
N TYR A 332 -10.54 -15.84 10.33
CA TYR A 332 -9.34 -15.29 9.70
C TYR A 332 -9.60 -14.93 8.24
N GLU A 333 -8.71 -14.17 7.68
CA GLU A 333 -8.76 -13.76 6.28
C GLU A 333 -7.73 -14.50 5.42
N LYS A 334 -8.04 -14.62 4.12
CA LYS A 334 -7.10 -15.03 3.07
C LYS A 334 -7.21 -14.06 1.90
N PHE A 335 -6.08 -13.57 1.44
CA PHE A 335 -6.01 -12.60 0.35
C PHE A 335 -5.65 -13.23 -0.99
N ALA A 336 -6.23 -12.66 -2.05
CA ALA A 336 -5.86 -12.89 -3.43
C ALA A 336 -4.99 -11.71 -3.93
N TYR A 337 -4.03 -12.01 -4.83
CA TYR A 337 -3.09 -11.04 -5.40
C TYR A 337 -3.04 -11.18 -6.93
N ASP A 338 -4.19 -11.14 -7.57
CA ASP A 338 -4.34 -11.31 -9.02
C ASP A 338 -4.97 -10.06 -9.67
N SER A 339 -4.59 -8.88 -9.19
CA SER A 339 -5.08 -7.59 -9.71
C SER A 339 -4.98 -7.52 -11.23
N LYS A 340 -6.09 -7.15 -11.86
CA LYS A 340 -6.18 -7.06 -13.31
C LYS A 340 -5.83 -5.66 -13.78
N GLN A 341 -5.01 -5.57 -14.81
CA GLN A 341 -4.69 -4.31 -15.46
C GLN A 341 -5.97 -3.51 -15.77
N ASN A 342 -5.97 -2.22 -15.45
CA ASN A 342 -7.09 -1.30 -15.62
C ASN A 342 -8.33 -1.60 -14.75
N GLN A 343 -8.20 -2.45 -13.72
CA GLN A 343 -9.24 -2.67 -12.72
C GLN A 343 -9.52 -1.34 -11.98
N PRO A 344 -10.79 -0.93 -11.81
CA PRO A 344 -11.11 0.25 -11.01
C PRO A 344 -10.62 0.12 -9.56
N LEU A 345 -10.03 1.20 -9.05
CA LEU A 345 -9.69 1.39 -7.64
C LEU A 345 -10.59 2.49 -7.05
N TYR A 346 -10.81 2.44 -5.77
CA TYR A 346 -11.57 3.50 -5.11
C TYR A 346 -10.73 4.78 -5.04
N ALA A 347 -11.33 5.90 -5.43
CA ALA A 347 -10.77 7.22 -5.28
C ALA A 347 -11.57 7.99 -4.22
N LYS A 348 -10.91 8.49 -3.16
CA LYS A 348 -11.54 9.37 -2.17
C LYS A 348 -12.03 10.66 -2.82
N ASP A 349 -11.25 11.25 -3.72
CA ASP A 349 -11.67 12.38 -4.56
C ASP A 349 -12.29 11.84 -5.86
N GLN A 350 -13.61 11.77 -5.91
CA GLN A 350 -14.41 11.26 -7.03
C GLN A 350 -14.26 12.06 -8.33
N THR A 351 -13.48 13.14 -8.35
CA THR A 351 -13.11 13.83 -9.60
C THR A 351 -12.05 13.10 -10.40
N PHE A 352 -11.40 12.10 -9.80
CA PHE A 352 -10.40 11.23 -10.42
C PHE A 352 -10.95 9.82 -10.61
N ASP A 353 -10.54 9.17 -11.70
CA ASP A 353 -10.80 7.76 -11.99
C ASP A 353 -9.48 7.00 -11.80
N LEU A 354 -9.34 6.31 -10.65
CA LEU A 354 -8.15 5.55 -10.33
C LEU A 354 -8.28 4.12 -10.85
N ARG A 355 -7.19 3.62 -11.44
CA ARG A 355 -7.16 2.28 -12.00
C ARG A 355 -5.82 1.59 -11.74
N PHE A 356 -5.92 0.29 -11.45
CA PHE A 356 -4.74 -0.53 -11.23
C PHE A 356 -3.87 -0.65 -12.47
N SER A 357 -2.56 -0.57 -12.27
CA SER A 357 -1.52 -0.88 -13.24
C SER A 357 -0.38 -1.65 -12.57
N GLY A 358 0.42 -2.34 -13.36
CA GLY A 358 1.74 -2.76 -12.92
C GLY A 358 2.66 -1.56 -12.70
N GLU A 359 3.83 -1.79 -12.10
CA GLU A 359 4.78 -0.73 -11.76
C GLU A 359 5.34 0.03 -12.94
N PHE A 360 5.65 1.31 -12.71
CA PHE A 360 6.16 2.26 -13.69
C PHE A 360 5.32 2.30 -14.98
N PRO A 361 4.01 2.54 -14.88
CA PRO A 361 3.17 2.64 -16.06
C PRO A 361 3.54 3.87 -16.87
N ALA A 362 3.64 3.71 -18.19
CA ALA A 362 3.80 4.81 -19.12
C ALA A 362 2.76 4.69 -20.23
N VAL A 363 1.97 5.73 -20.42
CA VAL A 363 0.86 5.74 -21.39
C VAL A 363 1.24 6.60 -22.59
N SER A 364 1.15 6.03 -23.79
CA SER A 364 1.41 6.76 -25.05
C SER A 364 0.25 7.70 -25.40
N SER A 365 0.51 8.64 -26.32
CA SER A 365 -0.52 9.51 -26.91
C SER A 365 -1.64 8.73 -27.61
N THR A 366 -1.37 7.51 -28.06
CA THR A 366 -2.36 6.56 -28.65
C THR A 366 -2.96 5.60 -27.63
N ARG A 367 -2.74 5.84 -26.34
CA ARG A 367 -3.26 5.04 -25.21
C ARG A 367 -2.76 3.59 -25.19
N LYS A 368 -1.56 3.35 -25.64
CA LYS A 368 -0.83 2.11 -25.40
C LYS A 368 -0.06 2.23 -24.09
N LEU A 369 0.04 1.11 -23.37
CA LEU A 369 0.71 1.01 -22.08
C LEU A 369 2.09 0.36 -22.25
N ALA A 370 3.11 0.95 -21.66
CA ALA A 370 4.40 0.30 -21.42
C ALA A 370 4.61 0.09 -19.92
N LEU A 371 5.12 -1.05 -19.53
CA LEU A 371 5.30 -1.49 -18.15
C LEU A 371 6.64 -2.20 -17.97
N SER A 372 7.20 -2.11 -16.76
CA SER A 372 8.31 -2.96 -16.30
C SER A 372 7.98 -3.54 -14.92
N PRO A 373 7.10 -4.54 -14.84
CA PRO A 373 6.63 -5.06 -13.57
C PRO A 373 7.72 -5.82 -12.82
N PHE A 374 7.90 -5.51 -11.54
CA PHE A 374 8.82 -6.21 -10.64
C PHE A 374 8.24 -7.51 -10.06
N GLY A 375 7.08 -7.92 -10.55
CA GLY A 375 6.33 -9.05 -10.04
C GLY A 375 5.18 -8.60 -9.13
N ASP A 376 4.75 -9.49 -8.26
CA ASP A 376 3.73 -9.21 -7.26
C ASP A 376 4.40 -9.08 -5.89
N VAL A 377 4.69 -7.84 -5.49
CA VAL A 377 5.38 -7.57 -4.22
C VAL A 377 4.49 -7.95 -3.03
N GLY A 378 3.17 -7.73 -3.12
CA GLY A 378 2.23 -8.10 -2.08
C GLY A 378 2.14 -9.60 -1.84
N ALA A 379 2.20 -10.42 -2.89
CA ALA A 379 2.27 -11.88 -2.80
C ALA A 379 3.70 -12.40 -2.58
N LEU A 380 4.69 -11.54 -2.38
CA LEU A 380 6.12 -11.88 -2.28
C LEU A 380 6.66 -12.64 -3.52
N ARG A 381 6.05 -12.43 -4.68
CA ARG A 381 6.48 -13.00 -5.97
C ARG A 381 7.30 -11.98 -6.75
N ILE A 382 8.47 -11.65 -6.25
CA ILE A 382 9.35 -10.66 -6.85
C ILE A 382 10.09 -11.29 -8.03
N THR A 383 9.98 -10.66 -9.20
CA THR A 383 10.80 -11.01 -10.35
C THR A 383 12.27 -10.66 -10.04
N PRO A 384 13.24 -11.60 -10.22
CA PRO A 384 14.64 -11.27 -10.08
C PRO A 384 15.01 -10.05 -10.93
N PHE A 385 15.76 -9.12 -10.38
CA PHE A 385 16.06 -7.83 -11.03
C PHE A 385 16.71 -7.99 -12.41
N ASP A 386 17.49 -9.04 -12.62
CA ASP A 386 18.12 -9.39 -13.91
C ASP A 386 17.14 -10.03 -14.91
N LYS A 387 15.88 -10.25 -14.53
CA LYS A 387 14.82 -10.82 -15.38
C LYS A 387 13.68 -9.85 -15.63
N ILE A 388 13.76 -8.62 -15.11
CA ILE A 388 12.74 -7.60 -15.35
C ILE A 388 12.77 -7.21 -16.82
N ALA A 389 11.59 -7.22 -17.46
CA ALA A 389 11.40 -6.96 -18.88
C ALA A 389 10.49 -5.74 -19.09
N VAL A 390 10.60 -5.11 -20.26
CA VAL A 390 9.63 -4.12 -20.74
C VAL A 390 8.57 -4.81 -21.57
N TYR A 391 7.30 -4.53 -21.25
CA TYR A 391 6.12 -4.99 -21.97
C TYR A 391 5.35 -3.82 -22.55
N VAL A 392 4.65 -4.06 -23.65
CA VAL A 392 3.65 -3.16 -24.22
C VAL A 392 2.31 -3.89 -24.33
N SER A 393 1.21 -3.17 -24.13
CA SER A 393 -0.15 -3.72 -24.21
C SER A 393 -1.16 -2.62 -24.53
N ASP A 394 -2.42 -3.00 -24.68
CA ASP A 394 -3.52 -2.07 -24.54
C ASP A 394 -3.70 -1.68 -23.06
N LEU A 395 -4.46 -0.61 -22.77
CA LEU A 395 -4.65 -0.13 -21.39
C LEU A 395 -5.26 -1.18 -20.46
N ASP A 396 -6.09 -2.05 -20.99
CA ASP A 396 -6.73 -3.16 -20.27
C ASP A 396 -5.82 -4.38 -20.08
N GLY A 397 -4.57 -4.31 -20.55
CA GLY A 397 -3.59 -5.39 -20.48
C GLY A 397 -3.72 -6.43 -21.60
N THR A 398 -4.71 -6.31 -22.49
CA THR A 398 -4.81 -7.17 -23.67
C THR A 398 -3.70 -6.87 -24.70
N ASN A 399 -3.51 -7.77 -25.64
CA ASN A 399 -2.47 -7.66 -26.68
C ASN A 399 -1.05 -7.44 -26.09
N ARG A 400 -0.81 -7.97 -24.88
CA ARG A 400 0.47 -7.81 -24.18
C ARG A 400 1.59 -8.52 -24.94
N LYS A 401 2.64 -7.77 -25.24
CA LYS A 401 3.85 -8.25 -25.92
C LYS A 401 5.07 -7.87 -25.08
N GLN A 402 5.98 -8.82 -24.86
CA GLN A 402 7.31 -8.52 -24.32
C GLN A 402 8.10 -7.80 -25.41
N LEU A 403 8.49 -6.56 -25.12
CA LEU A 403 9.24 -5.73 -26.05
C LEU A 403 10.74 -5.96 -25.92
N PHE A 404 11.22 -6.02 -24.66
CA PHE A 404 12.65 -6.17 -24.38
C PHE A 404 12.88 -6.96 -23.10
N GLN A 405 13.82 -7.90 -23.16
CA GLN A 405 14.45 -8.57 -22.04
C GLN A 405 15.80 -9.12 -22.50
N GLN A 406 16.81 -8.96 -21.67
CA GLN A 406 18.15 -9.45 -21.95
C GLN A 406 18.78 -9.90 -20.64
N ASP A 407 19.58 -10.97 -20.67
CA ASP A 407 20.30 -11.45 -19.49
C ASP A 407 21.38 -10.45 -19.04
N GLY A 408 21.61 -10.38 -17.72
CA GLY A 408 22.64 -9.54 -17.12
C GLY A 408 22.17 -8.19 -16.61
N GLY A 409 20.89 -7.82 -16.80
CA GLY A 409 20.33 -6.60 -16.26
C GLY A 409 18.81 -6.56 -16.34
N GLY A 410 18.18 -5.76 -15.49
CA GLY A 410 16.75 -5.48 -15.56
C GLY A 410 16.45 -4.32 -16.51
N ALA A 411 15.34 -4.40 -17.22
CA ALA A 411 14.81 -3.32 -18.04
C ALA A 411 13.69 -2.60 -17.26
N PHE A 412 13.85 -1.31 -16.93
CA PHE A 412 12.98 -0.62 -15.97
C PHE A 412 12.59 0.79 -16.41
N SER A 413 11.43 1.23 -15.88
CA SER A 413 10.90 2.60 -16.05
C SER A 413 10.82 3.03 -17.51
N PRO A 414 10.03 2.34 -18.34
CA PRO A 414 9.85 2.72 -19.74
C PRO A 414 9.10 4.05 -19.87
N THR A 415 9.40 4.81 -20.92
CA THR A 415 8.69 6.03 -21.30
C THR A 415 8.51 6.11 -22.81
N TRP A 416 7.35 6.58 -23.27
CA TRP A 416 7.03 6.75 -24.68
C TRP A 416 7.54 8.06 -25.24
N SER A 417 8.00 8.04 -26.49
CA SER A 417 8.16 9.27 -27.26
C SER A 417 6.80 9.94 -27.50
N PRO A 418 6.74 11.27 -27.66
CA PRO A 418 5.48 11.98 -27.87
C PRO A 418 4.70 11.51 -29.11
N ASP A 419 5.41 11.06 -30.14
CA ASP A 419 4.81 10.50 -31.37
C ASP A 419 4.37 9.03 -31.23
N GLY A 420 4.67 8.40 -30.09
CA GLY A 420 4.34 7.00 -29.82
C GLY A 420 5.12 5.96 -30.62
N GLN A 421 6.20 6.36 -31.31
CA GLN A 421 6.99 5.47 -32.17
C GLN A 421 8.12 4.76 -31.40
N TRP A 422 8.59 5.36 -30.30
CA TRP A 422 9.74 4.88 -29.55
C TRP A 422 9.45 4.74 -28.06
N ILE A 423 10.19 3.84 -27.41
CA ILE A 423 10.22 3.67 -25.96
C ILE A 423 11.66 3.75 -25.50
N VAL A 424 11.92 4.54 -24.46
CA VAL A 424 13.21 4.60 -23.76
C VAL A 424 13.05 4.03 -22.35
N PHE A 425 14.03 3.28 -21.88
CA PHE A 425 14.06 2.67 -20.56
C PHE A 425 15.50 2.51 -20.05
N GLY A 426 15.67 2.32 -18.73
CA GLY A 426 16.95 1.91 -18.16
C GLY A 426 17.17 0.41 -18.30
N TYR A 427 18.39 -0.02 -18.62
CA TYR A 427 18.79 -1.43 -18.63
C TYR A 427 20.07 -1.64 -17.85
N GLY A 428 20.05 -2.50 -16.84
CA GLY A 428 21.16 -2.78 -15.91
C GLY A 428 20.69 -2.87 -14.47
N ALA A 429 21.54 -2.51 -13.52
CA ALA A 429 21.19 -2.49 -12.10
C ALA A 429 20.34 -1.26 -11.73
N ILE A 430 19.16 -1.48 -11.12
CA ILE A 430 18.22 -0.42 -10.73
C ILE A 430 18.67 0.28 -9.45
N PHE A 431 18.81 -0.48 -8.35
CA PHE A 431 19.14 0.01 -7.00
C PHE A 431 20.37 -0.65 -6.41
N ASN A 432 20.50 -1.97 -6.51
CA ASN A 432 21.63 -2.74 -6.00
C ASN A 432 22.67 -2.95 -7.10
N ALA A 433 23.96 -3.11 -6.73
CA ALA A 433 25.05 -3.38 -7.66
C ALA A 433 25.27 -2.32 -8.77
N ARG A 434 24.84 -1.07 -8.55
CA ARG A 434 24.91 0.02 -9.55
C ARG A 434 26.33 0.32 -10.05
N GLU A 435 27.35 0.08 -9.23
CA GLU A 435 28.76 0.31 -9.59
C GLU A 435 29.33 -0.83 -10.45
N SER A 436 28.94 -2.06 -10.14
CA SER A 436 29.44 -3.23 -10.86
C SER A 436 28.66 -3.55 -12.13
N ASN A 437 27.41 -3.10 -12.21
CA ASN A 437 26.53 -3.26 -13.37
C ASN A 437 25.72 -1.97 -13.62
N PRO A 438 26.36 -0.86 -14.01
CA PRO A 438 25.67 0.41 -14.19
C PRO A 438 24.63 0.32 -15.31
N SER A 439 23.42 0.76 -15.03
CA SER A 439 22.36 0.79 -16.04
C SER A 439 22.63 1.86 -17.09
N GLN A 440 22.20 1.57 -18.32
CA GLN A 440 22.28 2.48 -19.47
C GLN A 440 20.90 2.71 -20.07
N LEU A 441 20.71 3.82 -20.76
CA LEU A 441 19.49 4.10 -21.48
C LEU A 441 19.47 3.36 -22.82
N ILE A 442 18.41 2.61 -23.02
CA ILE A 442 18.11 1.92 -24.28
C ILE A 442 16.85 2.56 -24.89
N MET A 443 16.91 2.83 -26.20
CA MET A 443 15.78 3.25 -27.00
C MET A 443 15.42 2.15 -27.99
N ILE A 444 14.13 1.81 -28.07
CA ILE A 444 13.63 0.77 -28.96
C ILE A 444 12.35 1.24 -29.67
N ARG A 445 12.13 0.82 -30.90
CA ARG A 445 10.85 1.08 -31.56
C ARG A 445 9.72 0.34 -30.83
N ALA A 446 8.53 0.94 -30.85
CA ALA A 446 7.34 0.36 -30.20
C ALA A 446 6.96 -1.04 -30.74
N ASP A 447 7.36 -1.37 -31.96
CA ASP A 447 7.18 -2.69 -32.57
C ASP A 447 8.33 -3.68 -32.25
N GLY A 448 9.42 -3.20 -31.62
CA GLY A 448 10.60 -3.97 -31.27
C GLY A 448 11.67 -4.08 -32.36
N SER A 449 11.52 -3.42 -33.52
CA SER A 449 12.35 -3.63 -34.71
C SER A 449 13.74 -2.99 -34.65
N GLU A 450 13.90 -1.83 -34.04
CA GLU A 450 15.15 -1.07 -34.01
C GLU A 450 15.53 -0.73 -32.57
N LYS A 451 16.77 -1.02 -32.18
CA LYS A 451 17.31 -0.75 -30.84
C LYS A 451 18.54 0.14 -30.95
N ARG A 452 18.64 1.14 -30.05
CA ARG A 452 19.81 2.03 -29.92
C ARG A 452 20.17 2.17 -28.44
N GLU A 453 21.47 2.16 -28.15
CA GLU A 453 22.01 2.55 -26.86
C GLU A 453 22.23 4.07 -26.86
N LEU A 454 21.66 4.76 -25.86
CA LEU A 454 21.73 6.22 -25.77
C LEU A 454 22.83 6.70 -24.85
N THR A 455 23.19 5.89 -23.84
CA THR A 455 24.27 6.18 -22.88
C THR A 455 25.19 5.00 -22.74
N SER A 456 26.42 5.24 -22.29
CA SER A 456 27.43 4.20 -22.03
C SER A 456 28.41 4.66 -20.95
N GLY A 457 29.19 3.73 -20.39
CA GLY A 457 30.23 4.02 -19.43
C GLY A 457 29.83 3.73 -17.98
N PRO A 458 30.54 4.32 -16.97
CA PRO A 458 30.43 3.92 -15.57
C PRO A 458 29.22 4.55 -14.84
N LEU A 459 28.54 5.52 -15.46
CA LEU A 459 27.42 6.18 -14.82
C LEU A 459 26.16 5.30 -14.89
N ASN A 460 25.52 5.07 -13.75
CA ASN A 460 24.23 4.39 -13.69
C ASN A 460 23.15 5.36 -14.14
N SER A 461 22.65 5.20 -15.38
CA SER A 461 21.65 6.03 -16.04
C SER A 461 20.29 5.34 -16.01
N GLY A 462 19.21 6.06 -15.63
CA GLY A 462 17.88 5.45 -15.54
C GLY A 462 16.76 6.45 -15.32
N PHE A 463 15.53 5.95 -15.27
CA PHE A 463 14.31 6.75 -15.10
C PHE A 463 14.21 7.87 -16.14
N PRO A 464 14.20 7.56 -17.43
CA PRO A 464 14.13 8.56 -18.48
C PRO A 464 12.75 9.19 -18.58
N SER A 465 12.68 10.45 -19.05
CA SER A 465 11.46 11.13 -19.47
C SER A 465 11.71 11.98 -20.72
N TRP A 466 10.81 11.86 -21.70
CA TRP A 466 10.87 12.60 -22.95
C TRP A 466 10.41 14.05 -22.79
N SER A 467 11.10 14.98 -23.46
CA SER A 467 10.55 16.31 -23.70
C SER A 467 9.37 16.23 -24.68
N PRO A 468 8.36 17.10 -24.57
CA PRO A 468 7.19 17.05 -25.45
C PRO A 468 7.50 17.37 -26.92
N ASP A 469 8.64 18.00 -27.22
CA ASP A 469 9.14 18.22 -28.59
C ASP A 469 9.81 16.97 -29.21
N GLY A 470 9.97 15.88 -28.41
CA GLY A 470 10.58 14.63 -28.85
C GLY A 470 12.10 14.69 -29.09
N LYS A 471 12.77 15.79 -28.75
CA LYS A 471 14.19 16.00 -29.07
C LYS A 471 15.14 15.75 -27.92
N ARG A 472 14.63 15.69 -26.70
CA ARG A 472 15.46 15.59 -25.50
C ARG A 472 14.92 14.53 -24.52
N ILE A 473 15.83 13.94 -23.75
CA ILE A 473 15.50 13.02 -22.67
C ILE A 473 16.16 13.53 -21.39
N VAL A 474 15.39 13.75 -20.34
CA VAL A 474 15.92 13.93 -18.98
C VAL A 474 15.99 12.57 -18.30
N TYR A 475 17.04 12.33 -17.53
CA TYR A 475 17.25 11.06 -16.83
C TYR A 475 18.10 11.23 -15.57
N ARG A 476 18.01 10.28 -14.66
CA ARG A 476 18.85 10.21 -13.45
C ARG A 476 20.21 9.63 -13.77
N VAL A 477 21.24 10.22 -13.16
CA VAL A 477 22.58 9.64 -13.05
C VAL A 477 22.90 9.37 -11.57
N TRP A 478 23.50 8.20 -11.31
CA TRP A 478 23.90 7.83 -9.96
C TRP A 478 25.26 7.11 -9.95
N THR A 479 26.17 7.60 -9.12
CA THR A 479 27.38 6.92 -8.63
C THR A 479 27.55 7.27 -7.16
N LYS A 480 28.61 6.79 -6.51
CA LYS A 480 28.95 7.26 -5.14
C LYS A 480 29.29 8.73 -5.11
N GLU A 481 29.98 9.21 -6.13
CA GLU A 481 30.53 10.58 -6.22
C GLU A 481 29.56 11.53 -6.91
N GLU A 482 28.75 11.04 -7.86
CA GLU A 482 27.85 11.86 -8.66
C GLU A 482 26.41 11.38 -8.57
N ARG A 483 25.52 12.29 -8.17
CA ARG A 483 24.07 12.13 -8.19
C ARG A 483 23.47 13.37 -8.80
N SER A 484 22.76 13.19 -9.93
CA SER A 484 22.27 14.34 -10.70
C SER A 484 21.17 13.93 -11.66
N LEU A 485 20.48 14.92 -12.21
CA LEU A 485 19.73 14.79 -13.46
C LEU A 485 20.56 15.33 -14.60
N GLN A 486 20.45 14.67 -15.75
CA GLN A 486 21.08 15.08 -17.00
C GLN A 486 20.05 15.12 -18.13
N ILE A 487 20.31 15.96 -19.13
CA ILE A 487 19.52 16.05 -20.36
C ILE A 487 20.38 15.62 -21.53
N LEU A 488 19.91 14.60 -22.26
CA LEU A 488 20.45 14.17 -23.54
C LEU A 488 19.67 14.83 -24.69
N ASN A 489 20.35 15.50 -25.58
CA ASN A 489 19.79 15.96 -26.86
C ASN A 489 19.98 14.85 -27.89
N LEU A 490 18.90 14.43 -28.54
CA LEU A 490 18.90 13.33 -29.50
C LEU A 490 19.40 13.72 -30.91
N ASP A 491 19.37 15.00 -31.23
CA ASP A 491 19.81 15.49 -32.55
C ASP A 491 21.35 15.48 -32.70
N ASP A 492 22.07 15.83 -31.62
CA ASP A 492 23.53 15.97 -31.63
C ASP A 492 24.25 15.06 -30.58
N GLY A 493 23.50 14.31 -29.77
CA GLY A 493 24.05 13.45 -28.75
C GLY A 493 24.63 14.20 -27.53
N LYS A 494 24.46 15.52 -27.45
CA LYS A 494 25.01 16.32 -26.36
C LYS A 494 24.31 16.05 -25.05
N ILE A 495 25.10 15.78 -24.00
CA ILE A 495 24.62 15.61 -22.63
C ILE A 495 24.92 16.88 -21.83
N THR A 496 23.93 17.39 -21.12
CA THR A 496 24.05 18.56 -20.24
C THR A 496 23.59 18.21 -18.84
N LYS A 497 24.42 18.51 -17.84
CA LYS A 497 24.05 18.32 -16.42
C LYS A 497 23.00 19.37 -16.05
N LEU A 498 21.86 18.90 -15.52
CA LEU A 498 20.75 19.76 -15.11
C LEU A 498 20.80 20.12 -13.61
N THR A 499 21.11 19.14 -12.76
CA THR A 499 21.14 19.31 -11.31
C THR A 499 22.40 18.71 -10.69
N SER A 500 22.63 18.95 -9.39
CA SER A 500 23.74 18.37 -8.61
C SER A 500 23.27 17.83 -7.25
N GLY A 501 22.00 17.45 -7.13
CA GLY A 501 21.41 16.86 -5.93
C GLY A 501 21.21 15.34 -6.02
N ASN A 502 20.82 14.72 -4.92
CA ASN A 502 20.37 13.32 -4.92
C ASN A 502 18.94 13.23 -5.50
N ASP A 503 18.85 13.40 -6.81
CA ASP A 503 17.63 13.57 -7.58
C ASP A 503 17.25 12.28 -8.29
N ASN A 504 15.94 12.00 -8.36
CA ASN A 504 15.41 10.78 -8.95
C ASN A 504 14.04 11.01 -9.62
N PHE A 505 13.58 10.07 -10.42
CA PHE A 505 12.25 10.06 -11.06
C PHE A 505 11.90 11.38 -11.78
N PRO A 506 12.75 11.89 -12.67
CA PRO A 506 12.43 13.10 -13.39
C PRO A 506 11.26 12.88 -14.36
N VAL A 507 10.37 13.86 -14.47
CA VAL A 507 9.26 13.86 -15.42
C VAL A 507 9.12 15.22 -16.09
N TRP A 508 9.10 15.24 -17.42
CA TRP A 508 8.94 16.47 -18.17
C TRP A 508 7.48 16.96 -18.15
N SER A 509 7.28 18.25 -17.91
CA SER A 509 5.96 18.88 -18.07
C SER A 509 5.48 18.76 -19.53
N PRO A 510 4.20 18.52 -19.80
CA PRO A 510 3.64 18.50 -21.15
C PRO A 510 3.83 19.81 -21.93
N LEU A 511 4.04 20.94 -21.24
CA LEU A 511 4.34 22.24 -21.86
C LEU A 511 5.82 22.41 -22.23
N GLY A 512 6.70 21.53 -21.75
CA GLY A 512 8.13 21.59 -22.00
C GLY A 512 8.90 22.67 -21.23
N ASP A 513 8.22 23.38 -20.37
CA ASP A 513 8.74 24.53 -19.60
C ASP A 513 9.38 24.16 -18.29
N ARG A 514 9.03 22.99 -17.71
CA ARG A 514 9.54 22.49 -16.42
C ARG A 514 9.80 20.99 -16.43
N ILE A 515 10.62 20.56 -15.49
CA ILE A 515 10.89 19.16 -15.15
C ILE A 515 10.57 19.00 -13.67
N GLY A 516 9.63 18.09 -13.34
CA GLY A 516 9.34 17.64 -11.98
C GLY A 516 10.27 16.49 -11.60
N PHE A 517 10.64 16.38 -10.34
CA PHE A 517 11.49 15.28 -9.84
C PHE A 517 11.41 15.14 -8.33
N THR A 518 11.85 13.99 -7.84
CA THR A 518 12.01 13.70 -6.41
C THR A 518 13.45 14.00 -6.00
N ARG A 519 13.64 14.73 -4.88
CA ARG A 519 14.96 15.01 -4.28
C ARG A 519 15.02 14.48 -2.85
N ASP A 520 16.07 13.74 -2.53
CA ASP A 520 16.44 13.44 -1.15
C ASP A 520 17.14 14.67 -0.54
N THR A 521 16.49 15.31 0.42
CA THR A 521 17.02 16.51 1.09
C THR A 521 17.94 16.20 2.27
N GLY A 522 18.21 14.90 2.55
CA GLY A 522 19.24 14.42 3.48
C GLY A 522 18.77 14.16 4.91
N GLY A 523 17.47 14.36 5.20
CA GLY A 523 16.86 14.05 6.49
C GLY A 523 16.32 12.62 6.59
N THR A 524 15.62 12.31 7.67
CA THR A 524 14.72 11.16 7.77
C THR A 524 13.39 11.53 7.09
N ASN A 525 12.80 10.65 6.27
CA ASN A 525 11.60 10.99 5.51
C ASN A 525 11.74 12.27 4.69
N SER A 526 12.75 12.34 3.88
CA SER A 526 13.24 13.58 3.31
C SER A 526 13.14 13.63 1.78
N TYR A 527 12.35 12.74 1.17
CA TYR A 527 12.05 12.85 -0.26
C TYR A 527 10.97 13.91 -0.47
N GLU A 528 11.27 14.87 -1.33
CA GLU A 528 10.38 15.98 -1.65
C GLU A 528 10.25 16.18 -3.16
N ILE A 529 9.12 16.71 -3.61
CA ILE A 529 8.89 17.04 -5.02
C ILE A 529 9.46 18.43 -5.31
N PHE A 530 10.28 18.48 -6.33
CA PHE A 530 10.87 19.70 -6.88
C PHE A 530 10.49 19.89 -8.34
N THR A 531 10.59 21.12 -8.82
CA THR A 531 10.57 21.45 -10.25
C THR A 531 11.71 22.40 -10.61
N ILE A 532 12.19 22.30 -11.86
CA ILE A 532 13.26 23.14 -12.41
C ILE A 532 12.96 23.42 -13.88
N ARG A 533 13.45 24.54 -14.41
CA ARG A 533 13.43 24.78 -15.86
C ARG A 533 14.47 23.91 -16.58
N PRO A 534 14.25 23.56 -17.87
CA PRO A 534 15.21 22.75 -18.63
C PRO A 534 16.60 23.39 -18.82
N ASP A 535 16.72 24.68 -18.62
CA ASP A 535 17.98 25.44 -18.64
C ASP A 535 18.72 25.43 -17.29
N GLY A 536 18.18 24.74 -16.26
CA GLY A 536 18.75 24.66 -14.92
C GLY A 536 18.39 25.83 -14.00
N THR A 537 17.56 26.77 -14.45
CA THR A 537 17.11 27.91 -13.63
C THR A 537 15.78 27.64 -12.92
N ASP A 538 15.40 28.53 -12.01
CA ASP A 538 14.10 28.54 -11.31
C ASP A 538 13.77 27.21 -10.60
N LEU A 539 14.75 26.65 -9.86
CA LEU A 539 14.54 25.50 -8.97
C LEU A 539 13.54 25.85 -7.88
N LYS A 540 12.49 25.05 -7.74
CA LYS A 540 11.44 25.22 -6.72
C LYS A 540 11.17 23.91 -6.01
N GLN A 541 11.07 23.95 -4.69
CA GLN A 541 10.52 22.89 -3.86
C GLN A 541 9.00 23.07 -3.79
N LEU A 542 8.23 22.01 -4.08
CA LEU A 542 6.78 22.05 -4.09
C LEU A 542 6.14 21.41 -2.85
N THR A 543 6.84 20.47 -2.21
CA THR A 543 6.35 19.78 -1.01
C THR A 543 7.30 19.99 0.17
N HIS A 544 6.74 20.04 1.40
CA HIS A 544 7.47 20.33 2.63
C HIS A 544 6.88 19.57 3.83
N ALA A 545 5.98 18.63 3.57
CA ALA A 545 5.30 17.88 4.62
C ALA A 545 6.22 16.81 5.21
N PRO A 546 6.01 16.38 6.47
CA PRO A 546 6.70 15.20 6.96
C PRO A 546 6.34 13.97 6.10
N GLY A 547 7.25 13.02 6.00
CA GLY A 547 7.08 11.84 5.14
C GLY A 547 7.85 11.96 3.82
N ASN A 548 7.77 10.91 3.00
CA ASN A 548 8.38 10.90 1.69
C ASN A 548 7.32 11.28 0.62
N ASP A 549 7.64 12.26 -0.19
CA ASP A 549 6.87 12.64 -1.37
C ASP A 549 7.66 12.29 -2.63
N ALA A 550 7.12 11.43 -3.50
CA ALA A 550 7.86 10.92 -4.66
C ALA A 550 6.98 10.58 -5.86
N HIS A 551 7.61 10.13 -6.94
CA HIS A 551 6.95 9.59 -8.14
C HIS A 551 5.93 10.56 -8.77
N CYS A 552 6.30 11.83 -8.90
CA CYS A 552 5.39 12.83 -9.47
C CYS A 552 5.09 12.58 -10.95
N ALA A 553 3.83 12.85 -11.36
CA ALA A 553 3.41 12.81 -12.76
C ALA A 553 2.49 14.00 -13.08
N TRP A 554 2.78 14.70 -14.18
CA TRP A 554 1.99 15.82 -14.65
C TRP A 554 0.69 15.38 -15.30
N SER A 555 -0.41 16.10 -15.03
CA SER A 555 -1.63 15.94 -15.83
C SER A 555 -1.38 16.35 -17.30
N PRO A 556 -2.12 15.77 -18.27
CA PRO A 556 -1.93 16.09 -19.70
C PRO A 556 -2.09 17.57 -20.05
N ASP A 557 -2.87 18.32 -19.26
CA ASP A 557 -3.06 19.77 -19.41
C ASP A 557 -2.07 20.61 -18.57
N ALA A 558 -1.12 19.96 -17.91
CA ALA A 558 -0.10 20.53 -17.03
C ALA A 558 -0.64 21.37 -15.85
N LYS A 559 -1.92 21.20 -15.46
CA LYS A 559 -2.51 21.95 -14.35
C LYS A 559 -2.27 21.29 -13.00
N TYR A 560 -2.11 19.97 -12.99
CA TYR A 560 -1.98 19.17 -11.77
C TYR A 560 -0.71 18.32 -11.80
N ILE A 561 -0.23 18.00 -10.61
CA ILE A 561 0.78 16.98 -10.36
C ILE A 561 0.16 15.97 -9.40
N VAL A 562 0.17 14.67 -9.77
CA VAL A 562 -0.11 13.56 -8.86
C VAL A 562 1.22 13.01 -8.36
N PHE A 563 1.27 12.59 -7.10
CA PHE A 563 2.47 12.02 -6.49
C PHE A 563 2.11 11.09 -5.34
N SER A 564 3.01 10.20 -4.97
CA SER A 564 2.87 9.29 -3.83
C SER A 564 3.43 9.94 -2.57
N SER A 565 2.78 9.74 -1.41
CA SER A 565 3.16 10.39 -0.16
C SER A 565 2.96 9.52 1.06
N SER A 566 3.93 9.47 1.96
CA SER A 566 3.81 8.82 3.28
C SER A 566 3.50 9.80 4.42
N ARG A 567 3.13 11.04 4.10
CA ARG A 567 2.89 12.12 5.09
C ARG A 567 1.76 11.85 6.08
N LEU A 568 0.91 10.86 5.82
CA LEU A 568 -0.18 10.46 6.71
C LEU A 568 0.20 9.33 7.67
N GLY A 569 1.47 8.89 7.65
CA GLY A 569 1.97 7.83 8.52
C GLY A 569 1.53 6.42 8.12
N PHE A 570 1.81 5.46 8.97
CA PHE A 570 1.36 4.09 8.81
C PHE A 570 -0.15 3.96 9.06
N ARG A 571 -0.78 3.01 8.38
CA ARG A 571 -2.21 2.70 8.53
C ARG A 571 -2.47 1.51 9.44
N ASP A 572 -1.47 0.65 9.65
CA ASP A 572 -1.53 -0.54 10.48
C ASP A 572 -0.12 -0.94 10.95
N GLU A 573 -0.02 -1.97 11.74
CA GLU A 573 1.20 -2.75 12.01
C GLU A 573 1.59 -3.57 10.77
N THR A 574 1.40 -3.01 9.60
CA THR A 574 1.45 -3.63 8.28
C THR A 574 2.71 -4.42 7.99
N PRO A 575 3.91 -3.96 8.40
CA PRO A 575 5.13 -4.68 8.08
C PRO A 575 5.12 -6.16 8.44
N LEU A 576 4.31 -6.56 9.40
CA LEU A 576 4.28 -7.93 9.88
C LEU A 576 3.17 -8.78 9.25
N TYR A 577 2.13 -8.16 8.69
CA TYR A 577 0.96 -8.85 8.16
C TYR A 577 0.95 -9.00 6.65
N ASP A 578 1.39 -8.01 5.93
CA ASP A 578 1.47 -8.02 4.46
C ASP A 578 2.80 -7.48 3.97
N GLY A 579 3.12 -7.71 2.72
CA GLY A 579 4.38 -7.29 2.13
C GLY A 579 4.45 -5.80 1.79
N SER A 580 3.41 -5.01 2.14
CA SER A 580 3.36 -3.59 1.81
C SER A 580 4.30 -2.78 2.70
N PRO A 581 5.33 -2.16 2.15
CA PRO A 581 6.29 -1.37 2.92
C PRO A 581 5.76 -0.03 3.42
N GLN A 582 4.76 0.53 2.77
CA GLN A 582 4.20 1.87 3.00
C GLN A 582 5.23 3.04 3.02
N PRO A 583 6.31 3.01 2.21
CA PRO A 583 7.21 4.16 2.13
C PRO A 583 6.57 5.38 1.48
N TYR A 584 5.46 5.17 0.73
CA TYR A 584 4.73 6.20 -0.03
C TYR A 584 3.20 6.11 0.11
N ALA A 585 2.67 5.35 0.98
CA ALA A 585 1.28 4.99 1.29
C ALA A 585 0.16 5.51 0.37
N GLU A 586 -0.01 6.83 0.18
CA GLU A 586 -1.18 7.42 -0.46
C GLU A 586 -0.83 8.24 -1.69
N LEU A 587 -1.75 8.31 -2.66
CA LEU A 587 -1.68 9.29 -3.74
C LEU A 587 -2.23 10.65 -3.32
N PHE A 588 -1.48 11.67 -3.65
CA PHE A 588 -1.84 13.07 -3.50
C PHE A 588 -1.90 13.75 -4.85
N VAL A 589 -2.72 14.79 -4.94
CA VAL A 589 -2.74 15.72 -6.07
C VAL A 589 -2.50 17.13 -5.57
N MET A 590 -1.79 17.92 -6.37
CA MET A 590 -1.58 19.34 -6.16
C MET A 590 -1.72 20.12 -7.47
N ASN A 591 -1.90 21.44 -7.38
CA ASN A 591 -1.74 22.31 -8.54
C ASN A 591 -0.28 22.28 -9.02
N ALA A 592 -0.04 22.64 -10.26
CA ALA A 592 1.29 22.69 -10.88
C ALA A 592 2.31 23.58 -10.15
N ASP A 593 1.83 24.57 -9.36
CA ASP A 593 2.63 25.48 -8.54
C ASP A 593 2.93 24.95 -7.13
N GLY A 594 2.44 23.75 -6.78
CA GLY A 594 2.59 23.11 -5.46
C GLY A 594 1.46 23.43 -4.47
N SER A 595 0.52 24.29 -4.83
CA SER A 595 -0.61 24.63 -3.96
C SER A 595 -1.72 23.56 -3.97
N ASN A 596 -2.65 23.65 -3.01
CA ASN A 596 -3.84 22.81 -2.93
C ASN A 596 -3.54 21.29 -2.90
N GLN A 597 -2.57 20.90 -2.09
CA GLN A 597 -2.20 19.49 -1.90
C GLN A 597 -3.30 18.75 -1.13
N ARG A 598 -3.80 17.64 -1.68
CA ARG A 598 -4.82 16.82 -1.03
C ARG A 598 -4.70 15.36 -1.42
N PRO A 599 -5.07 14.41 -0.52
CA PRO A 599 -5.08 12.99 -0.84
C PRO A 599 -6.22 12.66 -1.80
N ILE A 600 -5.98 11.72 -2.70
CA ILE A 600 -6.98 11.14 -3.60
C ILE A 600 -7.25 9.67 -3.31
N THR A 601 -6.43 9.04 -2.50
CA THR A 601 -6.67 7.72 -1.90
C THR A 601 -6.79 7.83 -0.38
N SER A 602 -7.34 6.81 0.27
CA SER A 602 -7.37 6.68 1.74
C SER A 602 -7.68 5.22 2.07
N ASP A 603 -6.65 4.38 2.07
CA ASP A 603 -6.76 2.97 2.43
C ASP A 603 -5.48 2.50 3.16
N LYS A 604 -5.35 1.19 3.43
CA LYS A 604 -4.16 0.65 4.13
C LYS A 604 -3.07 0.11 3.19
N TRP A 605 -3.31 0.16 1.89
CA TRP A 605 -2.39 -0.37 0.87
C TRP A 605 -1.42 0.72 0.42
N GLU A 606 -0.32 0.31 -0.20
CA GLU A 606 0.64 1.27 -0.74
C GLU A 606 0.31 1.60 -2.19
N GLU A 607 0.18 2.89 -2.48
CA GLU A 607 0.03 3.44 -3.82
C GLU A 607 1.38 3.92 -4.36
N GLY A 608 1.84 3.28 -5.42
CA GLY A 608 3.18 3.50 -5.95
C GLY A 608 3.27 4.56 -7.05
N THR A 609 3.73 4.15 -8.24
CA THR A 609 4.06 5.03 -9.36
C THR A 609 2.81 5.42 -10.18
N PRO A 610 2.29 6.65 -10.06
CA PRO A 610 1.13 7.08 -10.84
C PRO A 610 1.50 7.50 -12.27
N ALA A 611 0.55 7.33 -13.21
CA ALA A 611 0.63 7.87 -14.56
C ALA A 611 -0.74 8.35 -15.05
N TRP A 612 -0.80 9.52 -15.64
CA TRP A 612 -2.03 10.04 -16.25
C TRP A 612 -2.32 9.37 -17.58
N VAL A 613 -3.60 9.11 -17.83
CA VAL A 613 -4.07 8.64 -19.14
C VAL A 613 -4.41 9.85 -20.01
N PRO A 614 -3.78 10.02 -21.19
CA PRO A 614 -4.11 11.12 -22.09
C PRO A 614 -5.56 11.10 -22.54
N VAL A 615 -6.21 12.26 -22.57
CA VAL A 615 -7.55 12.43 -23.13
C VAL A 615 -7.46 12.38 -24.66
N MET A 616 -8.26 11.53 -25.30
CA MET A 616 -8.34 11.53 -26.77
C MET A 616 -8.96 12.85 -27.24
N THR A 617 -8.17 13.67 -27.91
CA THR A 617 -8.71 14.81 -28.65
C THR A 617 -9.34 14.31 -29.95
N THR A 618 -10.62 14.62 -30.16
CA THR A 618 -11.41 14.23 -31.34
C THR A 618 -10.93 14.84 -32.67
N HIS A 619 -9.67 15.28 -32.76
CA HIS A 619 -9.12 16.03 -33.93
C HIS A 619 -8.20 15.23 -34.84
N GLN A 620 -8.18 13.89 -34.81
CA GLN A 620 -7.38 13.08 -35.75
C GLN A 620 -8.19 12.17 -36.69
N SER A 621 -9.46 12.44 -36.94
CA SER A 621 -10.24 11.69 -37.94
C SER A 621 -10.45 12.45 -39.26
N ASN A 622 -9.43 13.15 -39.77
CA ASN A 622 -9.42 13.62 -41.17
C ASN A 622 -7.97 13.89 -41.62
N LYS A 623 -7.29 12.82 -42.00
CA LYS A 623 -6.26 12.87 -43.08
C LYS A 623 -6.03 11.46 -43.61
#